data_666f1a6844b682b7a13366be63957a8f
#
_entry.id   666f1a6844b682b7a13366be63957a8f
#
_cell.length_a   1.000
_cell.length_b   1.000
_cell.length_c   1.000
_cell.angle_alpha   90.00
_cell.angle_beta   90.00
_cell.angle_gamma   90.00
#
_symmetry.space_group_name_H-M   'P 1'
#
loop_
_entity.id
_entity.type
_entity.pdbx_description
1 polymer ?
#
loop_
_entity_poly.entity_id
_entity_poly.type
_entity_poly.pdbx_seq_one_letter_code
_entity_poly.pdbx_strand_id
1 'polypeptide(L)'
;MSVFDALCEQCIAIDSSADSKESALRLIARLARNNSSLAQVSEETLFKALEAREKIGTTGFGSGIAIPHCALEGIDRFVVGILIDRDGTPFDSLDDKPANILVFIIGPKEQRNEHIHLLSNISRVLKIKSAIKELLSAQSASAVKENFLRHCTGAIIQKKQKERSLFHIIIQKEELLDEILQVFSELEDSSVTVVEGNDASHFLNAVPLFSGFLSDKKKGYNRLIVAVVNKALTNEALRQITA
;
A
#
# COMPACT_ATOMS: atom_id res chain seq x y z
N MET A 1 7.23 2.91 -8.10
CA MET A 1 7.20 1.50 -8.52
C MET A 1 6.48 0.67 -7.46
N SER A 2 5.71 -0.36 -7.85
CA SER A 2 4.97 -1.21 -6.90
C SER A 2 5.65 -2.57 -6.73
N VAL A 3 5.34 -3.27 -5.61
CA VAL A 3 5.78 -4.65 -5.40
C VAL A 3 5.19 -5.58 -6.46
N PHE A 4 3.99 -5.26 -6.99
CA PHE A 4 3.33 -6.02 -8.05
C PHE A 4 4.17 -6.09 -9.34
N ASP A 5 4.86 -5.00 -9.68
CA ASP A 5 5.67 -4.91 -10.89
C ASP A 5 7.04 -5.58 -10.72
N ALA A 6 7.54 -5.65 -9.48
CA ALA A 6 8.87 -6.14 -9.16
C ALA A 6 8.92 -7.62 -8.77
N LEU A 7 7.83 -8.18 -8.20
CA LEU A 7 7.80 -9.57 -7.72
C LEU A 7 7.71 -10.55 -8.87
N CYS A 8 8.80 -11.30 -9.07
CA CYS A 8 8.98 -12.26 -10.14
C CYS A 8 8.69 -13.68 -9.64
N GLU A 9 7.75 -14.39 -10.27
CA GLU A 9 7.40 -15.76 -9.88
C GLU A 9 8.54 -16.73 -10.11
N GLN A 10 9.31 -16.56 -11.20
CA GLN A 10 10.48 -17.38 -11.47
C GLN A 10 11.62 -17.17 -10.46
N CYS A 11 11.52 -16.09 -9.66
CA CYS A 11 12.44 -15.78 -8.58
C CYS A 11 11.91 -16.21 -7.19
N ILE A 12 10.93 -17.12 -7.17
CA ILE A 12 10.39 -17.71 -5.93
C ILE A 12 10.81 -19.17 -5.86
N ALA A 13 11.39 -19.56 -4.72
CA ALA A 13 11.74 -20.93 -4.42
C ALA A 13 11.18 -21.35 -3.06
N ILE A 14 10.76 -22.62 -2.97
CA ILE A 14 10.18 -23.23 -1.76
C ILE A 14 11.02 -24.45 -1.41
N ASP A 15 11.15 -24.71 -0.10
CA ASP A 15 11.91 -25.83 0.46
C ASP A 15 13.36 -25.88 -0.06
N SER A 16 13.95 -24.71 -0.21
CA SER A 16 15.33 -24.52 -0.61
C SER A 16 16.17 -24.19 0.61
N SER A 17 16.83 -25.20 1.16
CA SER A 17 17.70 -25.03 2.33
C SER A 17 19.06 -24.46 1.95
N ALA A 18 19.62 -23.67 2.86
CA ALA A 18 20.98 -23.18 2.79
C ALA A 18 21.66 -23.39 4.16
N ASP A 19 22.87 -23.94 4.14
CA ASP A 19 23.59 -24.30 5.37
C ASP A 19 24.25 -23.10 6.06
N SER A 20 24.30 -21.97 5.37
CA SER A 20 24.92 -20.73 5.85
C SER A 20 24.35 -19.51 5.17
N LYS A 21 24.57 -18.34 5.76
CA LYS A 21 24.27 -17.05 5.15
C LYS A 21 24.90 -16.91 3.75
N GLU A 22 26.15 -17.31 3.58
CA GLU A 22 26.84 -17.24 2.29
C GLU A 22 26.13 -18.09 1.24
N SER A 23 25.80 -19.35 1.57
CA SER A 23 25.08 -20.25 0.65
C SER A 23 23.71 -19.72 0.30
N ALA A 24 23.01 -19.08 1.26
CA ALA A 24 21.73 -18.41 1.01
C ALA A 24 21.87 -17.23 0.02
N LEU A 25 22.89 -16.37 0.20
CA LEU A 25 23.14 -15.27 -0.72
C LEU A 25 23.52 -15.75 -2.14
N ARG A 26 24.27 -16.85 -2.26
CA ARG A 26 24.57 -17.48 -3.57
C ARG A 26 23.31 -18.05 -4.21
N LEU A 27 22.47 -18.71 -3.43
CA LEU A 27 21.18 -19.23 -3.92
C LEU A 27 20.28 -18.08 -4.41
N ILE A 28 20.21 -16.99 -3.67
CA ILE A 28 19.48 -15.78 -4.07
C ILE A 28 20.05 -15.19 -5.37
N ALA A 29 21.38 -15.09 -5.49
CA ALA A 29 22.03 -14.59 -6.71
C ALA A 29 21.69 -15.43 -7.94
N ARG A 30 21.67 -16.75 -7.78
CA ARG A 30 21.27 -17.69 -8.83
C ARG A 30 19.79 -17.55 -9.18
N LEU A 31 18.92 -17.49 -8.18
CA LEU A 31 17.47 -17.39 -8.36
C LEU A 31 17.06 -16.07 -9.04
N ALA A 32 17.73 -14.97 -8.69
CA ALA A 32 17.49 -13.66 -9.28
C ALA A 32 17.72 -13.61 -10.80
N ARG A 33 18.66 -14.41 -11.32
CA ARG A 33 18.96 -14.49 -12.75
C ARG A 33 17.85 -15.12 -13.59
N ASN A 34 16.87 -15.75 -12.97
CA ASN A 34 15.67 -16.21 -13.68
C ASN A 34 14.81 -15.04 -14.19
N ASN A 35 15.04 -13.83 -13.67
CA ASN A 35 14.42 -12.63 -14.23
C ASN A 35 15.25 -12.11 -15.42
N SER A 36 14.57 -11.80 -16.53
CA SER A 36 15.21 -11.32 -17.77
C SER A 36 16.07 -10.07 -17.58
N SER A 37 15.69 -9.17 -16.67
CA SER A 37 16.45 -7.95 -16.36
C SER A 37 17.81 -8.24 -15.70
N LEU A 38 17.98 -9.40 -15.10
CA LEU A 38 19.23 -9.82 -14.43
C LEU A 38 19.93 -10.99 -15.13
N ALA A 39 19.36 -11.53 -16.20
CA ALA A 39 19.91 -12.70 -16.90
C ALA A 39 21.34 -12.48 -17.40
N GLN A 40 21.70 -11.27 -17.78
CA GLN A 40 23.03 -10.89 -18.27
C GLN A 40 24.01 -10.57 -17.14
N VAL A 41 23.53 -10.36 -15.90
CA VAL A 41 24.39 -10.11 -14.74
C VAL A 41 24.95 -11.45 -14.24
N SER A 42 26.26 -11.52 -13.99
CA SER A 42 26.84 -12.78 -13.49
C SER A 42 26.36 -13.09 -12.06
N GLU A 43 26.24 -14.40 -11.74
CA GLU A 43 25.90 -14.84 -10.37
C GLU A 43 26.90 -14.26 -9.36
N GLU A 44 28.17 -14.22 -9.69
CA GLU A 44 29.23 -13.70 -8.82
C GLU A 44 29.09 -12.20 -8.57
N THR A 45 28.66 -11.42 -9.57
CA THR A 45 28.39 -9.98 -9.40
C THR A 45 27.22 -9.75 -8.45
N LEU A 46 26.13 -10.50 -8.61
CA LEU A 46 24.97 -10.42 -7.72
C LEU A 46 25.33 -10.85 -6.30
N PHE A 47 26.05 -11.95 -6.16
CA PHE A 47 26.49 -12.43 -4.86
C PHE A 47 27.36 -11.39 -4.15
N LYS A 48 28.38 -10.84 -4.81
CA LYS A 48 29.26 -9.82 -4.22
C LYS A 48 28.52 -8.56 -3.80
N ALA A 49 27.51 -8.13 -4.56
CA ALA A 49 26.71 -6.96 -4.23
C ALA A 49 25.83 -7.23 -2.99
N LEU A 50 25.21 -8.40 -2.89
CA LEU A 50 24.45 -8.83 -1.72
C LEU A 50 25.37 -8.96 -0.48
N GLU A 51 26.50 -9.63 -0.64
CA GLU A 51 27.50 -9.78 0.43
C GLU A 51 28.04 -8.46 0.93
N ALA A 52 28.39 -7.54 0.02
CA ALA A 52 28.86 -6.21 0.38
C ALA A 52 27.82 -5.44 1.20
N ARG A 53 26.54 -5.56 0.85
CA ARG A 53 25.44 -4.95 1.63
C ARG A 53 25.31 -5.60 3.01
N GLU A 54 25.42 -6.91 3.08
CA GLU A 54 25.28 -7.68 4.32
C GLU A 54 26.43 -7.42 5.31
N LYS A 55 27.63 -7.12 4.82
CA LYS A 55 28.79 -6.71 5.63
C LYS A 55 28.61 -5.37 6.34
N ILE A 56 27.72 -4.50 5.86
CA ILE A 56 27.38 -3.22 6.52
C ILE A 56 26.54 -3.46 7.79
N GLY A 57 25.74 -4.51 7.78
CA GLY A 57 24.87 -4.92 8.88
C GLY A 57 23.90 -5.99 8.41
N THR A 58 23.58 -6.91 9.29
CA THR A 58 22.70 -8.03 8.94
C THR A 58 21.33 -7.54 8.46
N THR A 59 20.83 -8.18 7.42
CA THR A 59 19.46 -7.99 6.93
C THR A 59 18.49 -9.03 7.46
N GLY A 60 18.92 -9.88 8.39
CA GLY A 60 18.09 -10.80 9.19
C GLY A 60 17.40 -10.04 10.32
N PHE A 61 16.10 -9.78 10.18
CA PHE A 61 15.31 -8.98 11.14
C PHE A 61 14.91 -9.75 12.40
N GLY A 62 15.11 -11.05 12.40
CA GLY A 62 14.56 -11.94 13.45
C GLY A 62 13.14 -12.42 13.12
N SER A 63 12.56 -13.21 14.01
CA SER A 63 11.25 -13.82 13.84
C SER A 63 11.12 -14.66 12.57
N GLY A 64 12.22 -15.29 12.13
CA GLY A 64 12.27 -16.12 10.92
C GLY A 64 12.29 -15.34 9.61
N ILE A 65 12.65 -14.04 9.62
CA ILE A 65 12.57 -13.16 8.45
C ILE A 65 13.92 -12.53 8.14
N ALA A 66 14.31 -12.56 6.87
CA ALA A 66 15.41 -11.78 6.33
C ALA A 66 15.01 -11.04 5.04
N ILE A 67 15.60 -9.85 4.82
CA ILE A 67 15.36 -9.07 3.59
C ILE A 67 16.72 -8.69 2.96
N PRO A 68 17.46 -9.66 2.40
CA PRO A 68 18.69 -9.38 1.68
C PRO A 68 18.42 -8.49 0.47
N HIS A 69 19.22 -7.45 0.30
CA HIS A 69 19.00 -6.49 -0.77
C HIS A 69 20.29 -5.83 -1.23
N CYS A 70 20.34 -5.47 -2.50
CA CYS A 70 21.47 -4.70 -3.05
C CYS A 70 21.02 -3.79 -4.18
N ALA A 71 21.88 -2.84 -4.51
CA ALA A 71 21.74 -1.94 -5.63
C ALA A 71 22.87 -2.17 -6.64
N LEU A 72 22.52 -2.21 -7.92
CA LEU A 72 23.48 -2.44 -9.03
C LEU A 72 23.42 -1.30 -10.03
N GLU A 73 24.54 -1.05 -10.66
CA GLU A 73 24.65 -0.18 -11.84
C GLU A 73 24.28 -1.00 -13.12
N GLY A 74 23.73 -0.31 -14.11
CA GLY A 74 23.45 -0.90 -15.41
C GLY A 74 22.21 -1.78 -15.49
N ILE A 75 21.35 -1.75 -14.46
CA ILE A 75 20.00 -2.34 -14.52
C ILE A 75 18.95 -1.24 -14.42
N ASP A 76 17.80 -1.43 -15.03
CA ASP A 76 16.74 -0.44 -15.15
C ASP A 76 15.51 -0.76 -14.29
N ARG A 77 15.39 -1.99 -13.78
CA ARG A 77 14.21 -2.48 -13.06
C ARG A 77 14.57 -3.14 -11.75
N PHE A 78 13.64 -3.05 -10.80
CA PHE A 78 13.72 -3.83 -9.57
C PHE A 78 13.28 -5.27 -9.82
N VAL A 79 13.97 -6.19 -9.17
CA VAL A 79 13.60 -7.59 -9.09
C VAL A 79 13.43 -7.94 -7.61
N VAL A 80 12.26 -8.47 -7.29
CA VAL A 80 11.93 -9.02 -5.98
C VAL A 80 11.68 -10.51 -6.13
N GLY A 81 12.23 -11.30 -5.21
CA GLY A 81 11.97 -12.72 -5.14
C GLY A 81 11.83 -13.18 -3.69
N ILE A 82 11.40 -14.41 -3.50
CA ILE A 82 11.14 -14.98 -2.18
C ILE A 82 11.73 -16.39 -2.12
N LEU A 83 12.52 -16.63 -1.07
CA LEU A 83 13.02 -17.96 -0.73
C LEU A 83 12.31 -18.38 0.57
N ILE A 84 11.69 -19.56 0.55
CA ILE A 84 11.08 -20.18 1.72
C ILE A 84 11.87 -21.43 2.09
N ASP A 85 12.39 -21.42 3.30
CA ASP A 85 13.07 -22.54 3.93
C ASP A 85 12.34 -22.86 5.25
N ARG A 86 11.55 -23.93 5.27
CA ARG A 86 10.75 -24.29 6.45
C ARG A 86 11.61 -24.78 7.61
N ASP A 87 12.78 -25.36 7.34
CA ASP A 87 13.73 -25.80 8.34
C ASP A 87 14.54 -24.63 8.91
N GLY A 88 14.65 -23.56 8.14
CA GLY A 88 15.29 -22.30 8.50
C GLY A 88 16.77 -22.23 8.16
N THR A 89 17.12 -21.19 7.41
CA THR A 89 18.50 -20.86 7.03
C THR A 89 19.22 -20.08 8.12
N PRO A 90 20.43 -20.44 8.55
CA PRO A 90 21.27 -19.60 9.41
C PRO A 90 21.60 -18.28 8.68
N PHE A 91 21.15 -17.12 9.25
CA PHE A 91 21.28 -15.83 8.58
C PHE A 91 21.85 -14.73 9.47
N ASP A 92 22.44 -15.07 10.61
CA ASP A 92 22.93 -14.12 11.65
C ASP A 92 21.86 -13.05 11.96
N SER A 93 20.62 -13.49 12.15
CA SER A 93 19.49 -12.61 12.43
C SER A 93 19.66 -11.93 13.80
N LEU A 94 19.00 -10.78 13.98
CA LEU A 94 19.09 -9.97 15.23
C LEU A 94 18.65 -10.70 16.50
N ASP A 95 17.90 -11.79 16.37
CA ASP A 95 17.41 -12.65 17.48
C ASP A 95 18.10 -14.01 17.53
N ASP A 96 19.20 -14.19 16.79
CA ASP A 96 19.99 -15.41 16.67
C ASP A 96 19.19 -16.64 16.17
N LYS A 97 18.02 -16.42 15.57
CA LYS A 97 17.18 -17.48 15.01
C LYS A 97 17.36 -17.59 13.48
N PRO A 98 17.20 -18.81 12.95
CA PRO A 98 17.25 -19.00 11.50
C PRO A 98 16.11 -18.27 10.80
N ALA A 99 16.33 -17.89 9.53
CA ALA A 99 15.35 -17.26 8.67
C ALA A 99 14.59 -18.32 7.87
N ASN A 100 13.27 -18.31 7.97
CA ASN A 100 12.37 -19.19 7.21
C ASN A 100 11.85 -18.54 5.93
N ILE A 101 11.80 -17.20 5.90
CA ILE A 101 11.37 -16.42 4.74
C ILE A 101 12.44 -15.38 4.46
N LEU A 102 13.06 -15.49 3.28
CA LEU A 102 14.01 -14.51 2.78
C LEU A 102 13.38 -13.82 1.57
N VAL A 103 13.06 -12.53 1.70
CA VAL A 103 12.55 -11.71 0.58
C VAL A 103 13.69 -10.87 0.07
N PHE A 104 14.18 -11.11 -1.13
CA PHE A 104 15.30 -10.35 -1.66
C PHE A 104 14.87 -9.24 -2.62
N ILE A 105 15.64 -8.16 -2.67
CA ILE A 105 15.42 -7.00 -3.53
C ILE A 105 16.72 -6.66 -4.23
N ILE A 106 16.70 -6.64 -5.56
CA ILE A 106 17.81 -6.17 -6.38
C ILE A 106 17.28 -5.03 -7.24
N GLY A 107 17.92 -3.87 -7.19
CA GLY A 107 17.41 -2.69 -7.88
C GLY A 107 18.50 -1.78 -8.43
N PRO A 108 18.09 -0.81 -9.29
CA PRO A 108 18.98 0.19 -9.83
C PRO A 108 19.57 1.09 -8.74
N LYS A 109 20.88 1.39 -8.82
CA LYS A 109 21.60 2.24 -7.86
C LYS A 109 21.07 3.67 -7.85
N GLU A 110 20.58 4.13 -8.98
CA GLU A 110 20.08 5.49 -9.20
C GLU A 110 18.67 5.70 -8.59
N GLN A 111 17.93 4.63 -8.31
CA GLN A 111 16.55 4.69 -7.83
C GLN A 111 16.43 4.41 -6.32
N ARG A 112 17.16 5.16 -5.51
CA ARG A 112 17.24 4.93 -4.04
C ARG A 112 15.89 5.10 -3.33
N ASN A 113 15.08 6.08 -3.75
CA ASN A 113 13.78 6.33 -3.12
C ASN A 113 12.80 5.17 -3.36
N GLU A 114 12.76 4.64 -4.57
CA GLU A 114 11.95 3.47 -4.92
C GLU A 114 12.40 2.23 -4.14
N HIS A 115 13.72 2.06 -3.96
CA HIS A 115 14.28 0.98 -3.15
C HIS A 115 13.76 1.03 -1.71
N ILE A 116 13.79 2.22 -1.07
CA ILE A 116 13.28 2.44 0.29
C ILE A 116 11.76 2.17 0.34
N HIS A 117 11.01 2.60 -0.67
CA HIS A 117 9.58 2.34 -0.75
C HIS A 117 9.25 0.85 -0.85
N LEU A 118 9.99 0.10 -1.68
CA LEU A 118 9.84 -1.35 -1.79
C LEU A 118 10.17 -2.05 -0.48
N LEU A 119 11.30 -1.72 0.15
CA LEU A 119 11.68 -2.23 1.47
C LEU A 119 10.60 -1.98 2.52
N SER A 120 10.06 -0.76 2.57
CA SER A 120 8.99 -0.40 3.50
C SER A 120 7.71 -1.21 3.27
N ASN A 121 7.31 -1.41 2.02
CA ASN A 121 6.10 -2.18 1.69
C ASN A 121 6.26 -3.65 2.03
N ILE A 122 7.39 -4.26 1.66
CA ILE A 122 7.73 -5.66 1.95
C ILE A 122 7.80 -5.88 3.47
N SER A 123 8.53 -5.03 4.19
CA SER A 123 8.65 -5.12 5.65
C SER A 123 7.29 -5.03 6.36
N ARG A 124 6.34 -4.27 5.81
CA ARG A 124 4.99 -4.16 6.36
C ARG A 124 4.21 -5.45 6.21
N VAL A 125 4.28 -6.10 5.06
CA VAL A 125 3.65 -7.42 4.84
C VAL A 125 4.22 -8.46 5.79
N LEU A 126 5.55 -8.49 5.93
CA LEU A 126 6.26 -9.44 6.79
C LEU A 126 6.04 -9.24 8.30
N LYS A 127 5.37 -8.16 8.72
CA LYS A 127 4.89 -7.97 10.11
C LYS A 127 3.52 -8.59 10.37
N ILE A 128 2.81 -9.01 9.32
CA ILE A 128 1.45 -9.57 9.44
C ILE A 128 1.56 -11.07 9.71
N LYS A 129 1.17 -11.51 10.91
CA LYS A 129 1.27 -12.93 11.32
C LYS A 129 0.52 -13.88 10.39
N SER A 130 -0.65 -13.48 9.86
CA SER A 130 -1.40 -14.29 8.90
C SER A 130 -0.65 -14.43 7.57
N ALA A 131 -0.01 -13.35 7.08
CA ALA A 131 0.80 -13.41 5.86
C ALA A 131 1.96 -14.41 6.01
N ILE A 132 2.71 -14.36 7.12
CA ILE A 132 3.80 -15.30 7.38
C ILE A 132 3.29 -16.74 7.38
N LYS A 133 2.18 -17.01 8.06
CA LYS A 133 1.59 -18.35 8.11
C LYS A 133 1.18 -18.84 6.72
N GLU A 134 0.55 -18.01 5.92
CA GLU A 134 0.13 -18.33 4.57
C GLU A 134 1.32 -18.58 3.63
N LEU A 135 2.39 -17.78 3.74
CA LEU A 135 3.61 -17.98 2.97
C LEU A 135 4.30 -19.31 3.31
N LEU A 136 4.45 -19.62 4.59
CA LEU A 136 5.06 -20.88 5.04
C LEU A 136 4.22 -22.12 4.68
N SER A 137 2.90 -21.98 4.56
CA SER A 137 2.02 -23.08 4.17
C SER A 137 1.85 -23.25 2.66
N ALA A 138 2.31 -22.29 1.86
CA ALA A 138 2.16 -22.33 0.40
C ALA A 138 2.94 -23.49 -0.23
N GLN A 139 2.34 -24.16 -1.22
CA GLN A 139 2.90 -25.36 -1.87
C GLN A 139 3.45 -25.09 -3.29
N SER A 140 3.32 -23.85 -3.77
CA SER A 140 3.82 -23.47 -5.10
C SER A 140 4.29 -22.02 -5.13
N ALA A 141 5.20 -21.69 -6.05
CA ALA A 141 5.67 -20.32 -6.26
C ALA A 141 4.51 -19.36 -6.59
N SER A 142 3.54 -19.81 -7.38
CA SER A 142 2.34 -19.02 -7.68
C SER A 142 1.51 -18.71 -6.43
N ALA A 143 1.30 -19.70 -5.53
CA ALA A 143 0.60 -19.49 -4.28
C ALA A 143 1.34 -18.52 -3.35
N VAL A 144 2.68 -18.60 -3.27
CA VAL A 144 3.51 -17.65 -2.52
C VAL A 144 3.32 -16.24 -3.06
N LYS A 145 3.42 -16.08 -4.38
CA LYS A 145 3.24 -14.78 -5.05
C LYS A 145 1.86 -14.19 -4.77
N GLU A 146 0.81 -14.97 -4.98
CA GLU A 146 -0.57 -14.53 -4.75
C GLU A 146 -0.81 -14.11 -3.30
N ASN A 147 -0.41 -14.97 -2.34
CA ASN A 147 -0.53 -14.68 -0.92
C ASN A 147 0.21 -13.40 -0.53
N PHE A 148 1.44 -13.23 -1.01
CA PHE A 148 2.24 -12.04 -0.74
C PHE A 148 1.60 -10.77 -1.29
N LEU A 149 1.18 -10.78 -2.56
CA LEU A 149 0.57 -9.63 -3.23
C LEU A 149 -0.80 -9.26 -2.61
N ARG A 150 -1.59 -10.22 -2.19
CA ARG A 150 -2.86 -9.97 -1.49
C ARG A 150 -2.65 -9.16 -0.21
N HIS A 151 -1.63 -9.47 0.57
CA HIS A 151 -1.28 -8.70 1.75
C HIS A 151 -0.66 -7.34 1.43
N CYS A 152 0.03 -7.17 0.29
CA CYS A 152 0.47 -5.86 -0.19
C CYS A 152 -0.72 -4.94 -0.46
N THR A 153 -1.78 -5.45 -1.11
CA THR A 153 -3.01 -4.69 -1.38
C THR A 153 -3.73 -4.30 -0.10
N GLY A 154 -3.89 -5.25 0.82
CA GLY A 154 -4.50 -4.99 2.13
C GLY A 154 -3.74 -3.95 2.96
N ALA A 155 -2.41 -4.00 2.94
CA ALA A 155 -1.55 -3.02 3.62
C ALA A 155 -1.63 -1.61 3.00
N ILE A 156 -1.84 -1.50 1.68
CA ILE A 156 -2.06 -0.23 0.99
C ILE A 156 -3.45 0.34 1.35
N ILE A 157 -4.47 -0.50 1.40
CA ILE A 157 -5.83 -0.11 1.78
C ILE A 157 -5.85 0.38 3.23
N GLN A 158 -5.19 -0.31 4.16
CA GLN A 158 -5.08 0.13 5.56
C GLN A 158 -4.35 1.47 5.72
N LYS A 159 -3.35 1.78 4.89
CA LYS A 159 -2.67 3.08 4.92
C LYS A 159 -3.49 4.21 4.27
N LYS A 160 -4.43 3.87 3.37
CA LYS A 160 -5.38 4.83 2.77
C LYS A 160 -6.68 5.01 3.55
N GLN A 161 -6.99 4.15 4.49
CA GLN A 161 -8.04 4.40 5.47
C GLN A 161 -7.50 5.31 6.59
N LYS A 162 -7.16 6.56 6.26
CA LYS A 162 -7.42 7.63 7.19
C LYS A 162 -8.93 7.55 7.44
N GLU A 163 -9.35 7.24 8.65
CA GLU A 163 -10.75 7.28 9.02
C GLU A 163 -11.30 8.63 8.60
N ARG A 164 -12.34 8.61 7.77
CA ARG A 164 -12.94 9.82 7.21
C ARG A 164 -14.36 9.97 7.72
N SER A 165 -14.76 11.18 7.95
CA SER A 165 -16.15 11.55 8.25
C SER A 165 -16.78 12.14 7.00
N LEU A 166 -18.02 11.75 6.74
CA LEU A 166 -18.83 12.29 5.66
C LEU A 166 -19.86 13.24 6.23
N PHE A 167 -19.86 14.46 5.73
CA PHE A 167 -20.85 15.48 6.05
C PHE A 167 -21.85 15.59 4.91
N HIS A 168 -23.13 15.59 5.25
CA HIS A 168 -24.22 15.98 4.38
C HIS A 168 -24.88 17.22 4.97
N ILE A 169 -24.76 18.37 4.31
CA ILE A 169 -25.28 19.63 4.80
C ILE A 169 -26.25 20.20 3.76
N ILE A 170 -27.48 20.43 4.17
CA ILE A 170 -28.49 21.04 3.32
C ILE A 170 -28.52 22.54 3.62
N ILE A 171 -28.19 23.35 2.62
CA ILE A 171 -28.17 24.80 2.68
C ILE A 171 -29.46 25.34 2.07
N GLN A 172 -30.23 26.07 2.86
CA GLN A 172 -31.50 26.71 2.46
C GLN A 172 -31.41 28.23 2.36
N LYS A 173 -30.26 28.80 2.73
CA LYS A 173 -29.96 30.23 2.63
C LYS A 173 -28.66 30.41 1.86
N GLU A 174 -28.71 31.27 0.84
CA GLU A 174 -27.57 31.48 -0.08
C GLU A 174 -26.34 32.03 0.66
N GLU A 175 -26.56 32.91 1.62
CA GLU A 175 -25.51 33.60 2.38
C GLU A 175 -24.62 32.62 3.16
N LEU A 176 -25.15 31.45 3.55
CA LEU A 176 -24.42 30.44 4.33
C LEU A 176 -23.54 29.54 3.48
N LEU A 177 -23.69 29.54 2.15
CA LEU A 177 -22.94 28.65 1.28
C LEU A 177 -21.44 28.92 1.35
N ASP A 178 -21.05 30.16 1.17
CA ASP A 178 -19.65 30.57 1.11
C ASP A 178 -18.97 30.39 2.47
N GLU A 179 -19.66 30.70 3.57
CA GLU A 179 -19.14 30.51 4.92
C GLU A 179 -18.83 29.04 5.21
N ILE A 180 -19.74 28.12 4.84
CA ILE A 180 -19.54 26.70 5.08
C ILE A 180 -18.47 26.12 4.13
N LEU A 181 -18.41 26.58 2.89
CA LEU A 181 -17.34 26.17 1.96
C LEU A 181 -15.96 26.62 2.45
N GLN A 182 -15.86 27.81 3.06
CA GLN A 182 -14.63 28.30 3.64
C GLN A 182 -14.14 27.38 4.76
N VAL A 183 -15.02 26.96 5.68
CA VAL A 183 -14.67 26.02 6.76
C VAL A 183 -14.00 24.77 6.20
N PHE A 184 -14.58 24.16 5.16
CA PHE A 184 -13.99 22.95 4.59
C PHE A 184 -12.72 23.22 3.78
N SER A 185 -12.57 24.43 3.21
CA SER A 185 -11.34 24.79 2.46
C SER A 185 -10.11 24.94 3.35
N GLU A 186 -10.31 25.30 4.61
CA GLU A 186 -9.26 25.45 5.62
C GLU A 186 -8.82 24.11 6.25
N LEU A 187 -9.60 23.03 6.06
CA LEU A 187 -9.30 21.72 6.61
C LEU A 187 -8.39 20.93 5.67
N GLU A 188 -7.24 20.47 6.18
CA GLU A 188 -6.33 19.62 5.42
C GLU A 188 -6.99 18.29 4.99
N ASP A 189 -6.70 17.83 3.77
CA ASP A 189 -7.22 16.57 3.20
C ASP A 189 -8.76 16.51 3.10
N SER A 190 -9.44 17.66 3.01
CA SER A 190 -10.88 17.72 2.77
C SER A 190 -11.21 17.62 1.29
N SER A 191 -12.39 17.12 0.98
CA SER A 191 -12.97 17.08 -0.37
C SER A 191 -14.42 17.52 -0.26
N VAL A 192 -14.82 18.51 -1.06
CA VAL A 192 -16.16 19.10 -1.01
C VAL A 192 -16.80 19.04 -2.39
N THR A 193 -18.07 18.65 -2.41
CA THR A 193 -18.91 18.66 -3.61
C THR A 193 -20.20 19.37 -3.28
N VAL A 194 -20.59 20.33 -4.11
CA VAL A 194 -21.88 21.04 -4.00
C VAL A 194 -22.81 20.51 -5.07
N VAL A 195 -23.99 20.08 -4.66
CA VAL A 195 -25.05 19.59 -5.56
C VAL A 195 -26.22 20.57 -5.49
N GLU A 196 -26.68 21.03 -6.66
CA GLU A 196 -27.90 21.84 -6.75
C GLU A 196 -29.11 20.92 -6.56
N GLY A 197 -29.90 21.18 -5.51
CA GLY A 197 -31.11 20.44 -5.22
C GLY A 197 -32.35 21.18 -5.69
N ASN A 198 -33.31 20.46 -6.26
CA ASN A 198 -34.65 20.97 -6.50
C ASN A 198 -35.57 20.37 -5.41
N ASP A 199 -36.42 21.21 -4.81
CA ASP A 199 -37.44 20.73 -3.90
C ASP A 199 -38.41 19.78 -4.64
N ALA A 200 -38.81 18.70 -3.99
CA ALA A 200 -39.76 17.73 -4.55
C ALA A 200 -41.08 18.39 -4.96
N SER A 201 -41.47 19.49 -4.30
CA SER A 201 -42.63 20.31 -4.68
C SER A 201 -42.54 20.82 -6.14
N HIS A 202 -41.34 21.07 -6.65
CA HIS A 202 -41.12 21.49 -8.05
C HIS A 202 -41.56 20.39 -9.06
N PHE A 203 -41.29 19.12 -8.73
CA PHE A 203 -41.71 18.00 -9.56
C PHE A 203 -43.21 17.70 -9.40
N LEU A 204 -43.74 17.87 -8.18
CA LEU A 204 -45.17 17.64 -7.88
C LEU A 204 -46.07 18.70 -8.52
N ASN A 205 -45.62 19.96 -8.64
CA ASN A 205 -46.34 21.02 -9.35
C ASN A 205 -46.53 20.74 -10.86
N ALA A 206 -45.67 19.92 -11.45
CA ALA A 206 -45.81 19.49 -12.85
C ALA A 206 -46.91 18.40 -13.04
N VAL A 207 -47.40 17.81 -11.95
CA VAL A 207 -48.46 16.80 -11.98
C VAL A 207 -49.83 17.48 -11.76
N PRO A 208 -50.76 17.42 -12.71
CA PRO A 208 -52.04 18.14 -12.62
C PRO A 208 -52.85 17.84 -11.36
N LEU A 209 -52.69 16.67 -10.77
CA LEU A 209 -53.40 16.26 -9.54
C LEU A 209 -52.97 17.07 -8.32
N PHE A 210 -51.74 17.61 -8.29
CA PHE A 210 -51.17 18.33 -7.14
C PHE A 210 -51.03 19.83 -7.37
N SER A 211 -51.24 20.32 -8.59
CA SER A 211 -51.04 21.72 -8.95
C SER A 211 -51.89 22.73 -8.18
N GLY A 212 -53.04 22.27 -7.62
CA GLY A 212 -53.92 23.12 -6.81
C GLY A 212 -53.61 23.16 -5.33
N PHE A 213 -52.75 22.27 -4.82
CA PHE A 213 -52.42 22.21 -3.38
C PHE A 213 -51.10 22.85 -3.02
N LEU A 214 -50.27 23.19 -3.99
CA LEU A 214 -48.90 23.69 -3.79
C LEU A 214 -48.77 25.08 -4.44
N SER A 215 -49.66 26.01 -4.08
CA SER A 215 -49.62 27.38 -4.58
C SER A 215 -48.40 28.14 -4.02
N ASP A 216 -47.62 28.73 -4.93
CA ASP A 216 -46.67 29.84 -4.72
C ASP A 216 -45.64 29.77 -3.59
N LYS A 217 -44.96 28.64 -3.41
CA LYS A 217 -43.65 28.71 -2.76
C LYS A 217 -42.61 29.14 -3.77
N LYS A 218 -42.05 30.36 -3.61
CA LYS A 218 -40.84 30.84 -4.33
C LYS A 218 -39.82 29.68 -4.39
N LYS A 219 -39.13 29.54 -5.52
CA LYS A 219 -37.98 28.62 -5.64
C LYS A 219 -37.06 28.82 -4.43
N GLY A 220 -37.15 27.93 -3.46
CA GLY A 220 -36.28 27.96 -2.30
C GLY A 220 -34.84 27.67 -2.76
N TYR A 221 -33.89 28.41 -2.25
CA TYR A 221 -32.48 28.09 -2.38
C TYR A 221 -32.26 26.73 -1.72
N ASN A 222 -31.71 25.75 -2.43
CA ASN A 222 -31.46 24.44 -1.89
C ASN A 222 -30.17 23.88 -2.50
N ARG A 223 -29.15 23.74 -1.66
CA ARG A 223 -27.87 23.14 -2.04
C ARG A 223 -27.52 22.04 -1.04
N LEU A 224 -27.03 20.92 -1.54
CA LEU A 224 -26.48 19.85 -0.74
C LEU A 224 -24.96 19.93 -0.83
N ILE A 225 -24.29 20.18 0.28
CA ILE A 225 -22.85 20.00 0.41
C ILE A 225 -22.58 18.59 0.88
N VAL A 226 -21.75 17.87 0.11
CA VAL A 226 -21.18 16.58 0.49
C VAL A 226 -19.70 16.81 0.74
N ALA A 227 -19.27 16.74 2.00
CA ALA A 227 -17.87 16.94 2.35
C ALA A 227 -17.30 15.73 3.06
N VAL A 228 -16.09 15.33 2.64
CA VAL A 228 -15.30 14.25 3.25
C VAL A 228 -14.10 14.86 3.92
N VAL A 229 -13.97 14.67 5.23
CA VAL A 229 -12.87 15.20 6.04
C VAL A 229 -12.15 14.09 6.81
N ASN A 230 -10.93 14.36 7.27
CA ASN A 230 -10.24 13.48 8.20
C ASN A 230 -11.06 13.37 9.50
N LYS A 231 -11.30 12.15 9.99
CA LYS A 231 -12.09 11.90 11.21
C LYS A 231 -11.57 12.66 12.43
N ALA A 232 -10.26 12.87 12.53
CA ALA A 232 -9.67 13.65 13.61
C ALA A 232 -10.12 15.12 13.61
N LEU A 233 -10.52 15.66 12.45
CA LEU A 233 -10.98 17.05 12.28
C LEU A 233 -12.51 17.20 12.33
N THR A 234 -13.27 16.09 12.53
CA THR A 234 -14.74 16.11 12.54
C THR A 234 -15.31 17.09 13.56
N ASN A 235 -14.79 17.07 14.80
CA ASN A 235 -15.28 17.95 15.87
C ASN A 235 -14.91 19.42 15.63
N GLU A 236 -13.79 19.68 14.96
CA GLU A 236 -13.39 21.03 14.59
C GLU A 236 -14.32 21.56 13.49
N ALA A 237 -14.56 20.78 12.44
CA ALA A 237 -15.52 21.12 11.38
C ALA A 237 -16.92 21.41 11.96
N LEU A 238 -17.42 20.56 12.86
CA LEU A 238 -18.73 20.77 13.50
C LEU A 238 -18.78 22.08 14.29
N ARG A 239 -17.74 22.40 15.08
CA ARG A 239 -17.69 23.63 15.84
C ARG A 239 -17.74 24.86 14.93
N GLN A 240 -16.98 24.86 13.85
CA GLN A 240 -16.93 26.01 12.93
C GLN A 240 -18.22 26.17 12.13
N ILE A 241 -18.92 25.09 11.78
CA ILE A 241 -20.21 25.15 11.06
C ILE A 241 -21.35 25.61 11.97
N THR A 242 -21.27 25.37 13.29
CA THR A 242 -22.33 25.68 14.25
C THR A 242 -22.07 26.96 15.06
N ALA A 243 -20.97 27.67 14.82
CA ALA A 243 -20.63 28.94 15.45
C ALA A 243 -21.35 30.10 14.78
#